data_cbdc7fda4416d62ccb48249f1b3bab2b
#
_entry.id   cbdc7fda4416d62ccb48249f1b3bab2b
#
_cell.length_a   1.000
_cell.length_b   1.000
_cell.length_c   1.000
_cell.angle_alpha   90.00
_cell.angle_beta   90.00
_cell.angle_gamma   90.00
#
_symmetry.space_group_name_H-M   'P 1'
#
loop_
_entity.id
_entity.type
_entity.pdbx_description
1 polymer ?
#
loop_
_entity_poly.entity_id
_entity_poly.type
_entity_poly.pdbx_seq_one_letter_code
_entity_poly.pdbx_strand_id
1 'polypeptide(L)'
;MTYKPPRRPHFFYTTAPLPCPYVQGRTERKVVTEITGPDADSLHDRLSRAGFRRSHNIAYAPVCPNCSACIPIRIDVRAFEPDKTQRRIARANEGTEGFEVPARATAEQFALFQRYQQARHGDGDMATMSFYDYRAMVEDTPIETMVVEFRDTDDRLVGACLADRLGDGLSAVYSFFAPELAKRSLGTHAILWLVDRARLLGLPYVYLGYWVPESRKMAYKVRFRPSEILAGGSWRVLTDADLGTCEPRTGTLLVPETV
;
A
#
# COMPACT_ATOMS: atom_id res chain seq x y z
N MET A 1 31.57 -16.59 21.75
CA MET A 1 31.54 -15.44 20.80
C MET A 1 30.69 -15.86 19.61
N THR A 2 29.50 -15.33 19.48
CA THR A 2 28.62 -15.61 18.34
C THR A 2 29.11 -14.75 17.17
N TYR A 3 29.63 -15.39 16.13
CA TYR A 3 30.00 -14.72 14.87
C TYR A 3 28.73 -14.08 14.27
N LYS A 4 28.69 -12.77 14.22
CA LYS A 4 27.63 -12.01 13.51
C LYS A 4 28.17 -11.78 12.10
N PRO A 5 27.58 -12.39 11.05
CA PRO A 5 28.08 -12.20 9.70
C PRO A 5 28.01 -10.71 9.34
N PRO A 6 28.96 -10.19 8.54
CA PRO A 6 28.92 -8.79 8.09
C PRO A 6 27.61 -8.52 7.36
N ARG A 7 26.96 -7.40 7.70
CA ARG A 7 25.75 -6.95 6.99
C ARG A 7 26.10 -6.73 5.53
N ARG A 8 25.30 -7.28 4.63
CA ARG A 8 25.45 -6.99 3.20
C ARG A 8 25.12 -5.53 2.93
N PRO A 9 25.93 -4.81 2.12
CA PRO A 9 25.60 -3.44 1.72
C PRO A 9 24.34 -3.45 0.86
N HIS A 10 23.44 -2.51 1.13
CA HIS A 10 22.26 -2.28 0.29
C HIS A 10 22.56 -1.15 -0.68
N PHE A 11 22.34 -1.39 -1.96
CA PHE A 11 22.54 -0.39 -3.00
C PHE A 11 21.21 0.29 -3.33
N PHE A 12 21.27 1.61 -3.46
CA PHE A 12 20.14 2.42 -3.87
C PHE A 12 20.41 3.01 -5.25
N TYR A 13 19.44 2.86 -6.14
CA TYR A 13 19.52 3.35 -7.51
C TYR A 13 18.38 4.33 -7.77
N THR A 14 18.58 5.26 -8.69
CA THR A 14 17.50 6.14 -9.14
C THR A 14 17.01 5.69 -10.51
N THR A 15 15.69 5.68 -10.72
CA THR A 15 15.09 5.38 -12.01
C THR A 15 15.35 6.51 -13.01
N ALA A 16 15.23 6.20 -14.31
CA ALA A 16 15.07 7.22 -15.33
C ALA A 16 13.79 8.06 -15.04
N PRO A 17 13.75 9.32 -15.50
CA PRO A 17 12.52 10.11 -15.41
C PRO A 17 11.41 9.50 -16.26
N LEU A 18 10.19 9.41 -15.69
CA LEU A 18 8.98 8.92 -16.36
C LEU A 18 7.83 9.91 -16.13
N PRO A 19 6.76 9.90 -16.94
CA PRO A 19 5.55 10.66 -16.63
C PRO A 19 4.97 10.28 -15.27
N CYS A 20 4.55 11.28 -14.48
CA CYS A 20 3.98 11.03 -13.16
C CYS A 20 2.58 10.40 -13.30
N PRO A 21 2.30 9.25 -12.64
CA PRO A 21 1.00 8.59 -12.72
C PRO A 21 -0.08 9.27 -11.86
N TYR A 22 0.29 10.23 -11.02
CA TYR A 22 -0.61 10.89 -10.07
C TYR A 22 -0.95 12.31 -10.42
N VAL A 23 0.02 13.07 -10.92
CA VAL A 23 -0.13 14.50 -11.21
C VAL A 23 0.27 14.75 -12.67
N GLN A 24 -0.72 15.13 -13.47
CA GLN A 24 -0.52 15.37 -14.90
C GLN A 24 0.53 16.46 -15.16
N GLY A 25 1.36 16.26 -16.17
CA GLY A 25 2.40 17.20 -16.57
C GLY A 25 3.66 17.20 -15.69
N ARG A 26 3.72 16.39 -14.63
CA ARG A 26 4.93 16.22 -13.81
C ARG A 26 5.69 14.96 -14.22
N THR A 27 6.96 14.95 -13.82
CA THR A 27 7.88 13.82 -14.04
C THR A 27 8.13 13.12 -12.72
N GLU A 28 8.03 11.79 -12.71
CA GLU A 28 8.42 10.98 -11.55
C GLU A 28 9.86 10.50 -11.67
N ARG A 29 10.53 10.43 -10.54
CA ARG A 29 11.75 9.66 -10.30
C ARG A 29 11.61 8.92 -8.98
N LYS A 30 12.14 7.71 -8.92
CA LYS A 30 12.14 6.90 -7.71
C LYS A 30 13.57 6.54 -7.34
N VAL A 31 13.86 6.52 -6.06
CA VAL A 31 14.96 5.73 -5.52
C VAL A 31 14.44 4.33 -5.27
N VAL A 32 15.22 3.33 -5.65
CA VAL A 32 14.87 1.91 -5.54
C VAL A 32 16.00 1.14 -4.90
N THR A 33 15.65 0.10 -4.16
CA THR A 33 16.60 -0.88 -3.62
C THR A 33 15.96 -2.26 -3.65
N GLU A 34 16.78 -3.30 -3.81
CA GLU A 34 16.30 -4.68 -3.75
C GLU A 34 16.10 -5.12 -2.30
N ILE A 35 15.01 -5.85 -2.07
CA ILE A 35 14.73 -6.54 -0.82
C ILE A 35 15.12 -8.01 -1.05
N THR A 36 16.26 -8.42 -0.54
CA THR A 36 16.79 -9.77 -0.75
C THR A 36 17.55 -10.27 0.48
N GLY A 37 17.70 -11.59 0.56
CA GLY A 37 18.51 -12.25 1.61
C GLY A 37 17.75 -12.53 2.90
N PRO A 38 18.45 -13.05 3.92
CA PRO A 38 17.84 -13.50 5.17
C PRO A 38 17.26 -12.37 6.02
N ASP A 39 17.67 -11.13 5.77
CA ASP A 39 17.21 -9.94 6.49
C ASP A 39 16.08 -9.17 5.76
N ALA A 40 15.47 -9.79 4.74
CA ALA A 40 14.48 -9.14 3.87
C ALA A 40 13.33 -8.50 4.66
N ASP A 41 12.73 -9.23 5.63
CA ASP A 41 11.63 -8.70 6.45
C ASP A 41 12.07 -7.49 7.28
N SER A 42 13.22 -7.58 7.95
CA SER A 42 13.72 -6.50 8.77
C SER A 42 14.16 -5.28 7.95
N LEU A 43 14.66 -5.49 6.73
CA LEU A 43 14.95 -4.42 5.78
C LEU A 43 13.65 -3.75 5.32
N HIS A 44 12.65 -4.54 4.93
CA HIS A 44 11.35 -4.04 4.50
C HIS A 44 10.67 -3.23 5.60
N ASP A 45 10.72 -3.68 6.87
CA ASP A 45 10.23 -2.94 8.02
C ASP A 45 10.86 -1.55 8.14
N ARG A 46 12.20 -1.48 8.09
CA ARG A 46 12.92 -0.20 8.18
C ARG A 46 12.56 0.73 7.01
N LEU A 47 12.54 0.19 5.80
CA LEU A 47 12.22 0.96 4.59
C LEU A 47 10.77 1.45 4.62
N SER A 48 9.81 0.63 5.06
CA SER A 48 8.40 1.02 5.19
C SER A 48 8.21 2.15 6.20
N ARG A 49 8.91 2.10 7.35
CA ARG A 49 8.92 3.19 8.33
C ARG A 49 9.59 4.45 7.81
N ALA A 50 10.56 4.33 6.91
CA ALA A 50 11.18 5.45 6.20
C ALA A 50 10.35 5.95 5.00
N GLY A 51 9.14 5.42 4.79
CA GLY A 51 8.21 5.89 3.76
C GLY A 51 8.37 5.22 2.40
N PHE A 52 9.17 4.16 2.30
CA PHE A 52 9.23 3.36 1.07
C PHE A 52 7.99 2.50 0.90
N ARG A 53 7.70 2.15 -0.35
CA ARG A 53 6.70 1.18 -0.78
C ARG A 53 7.39 -0.01 -1.42
N ARG A 54 6.70 -1.15 -1.45
CA ARG A 54 7.18 -2.36 -2.13
C ARG A 54 6.43 -2.60 -3.45
N SER A 55 7.16 -3.15 -4.40
CA SER A 55 6.62 -3.80 -5.60
C SER A 55 7.53 -4.99 -5.92
N HIS A 56 6.98 -6.22 -5.92
CA HIS A 56 7.76 -7.46 -6.05
C HIS A 56 8.86 -7.52 -4.97
N ASN A 57 10.10 -7.74 -5.38
CA ASN A 57 11.30 -7.75 -4.52
C ASN A 57 11.99 -6.37 -4.40
N ILE A 58 11.32 -5.28 -4.77
CA ILE A 58 11.91 -3.94 -4.79
C ILE A 58 11.15 -3.03 -3.81
N ALA A 59 11.91 -2.30 -2.97
CA ALA A 59 11.39 -1.14 -2.27
C ALA A 59 11.71 0.14 -3.03
N TYR A 60 10.76 1.10 -3.03
CA TYR A 60 10.93 2.37 -3.75
C TYR A 60 10.33 3.54 -2.98
N ALA A 61 10.93 4.71 -3.19
CA ALA A 61 10.38 5.99 -2.73
C ALA A 61 10.51 7.05 -3.81
N PRO A 62 9.56 8.00 -3.92
CA PRO A 62 9.64 9.10 -4.88
C PRO A 62 10.77 10.07 -4.51
N VAL A 63 11.57 10.46 -5.51
CA VAL A 63 12.63 11.49 -5.42
C VAL A 63 12.51 12.46 -6.60
N CYS A 64 11.27 12.90 -6.87
CA CYS A 64 10.95 13.75 -8.01
C CYS A 64 11.55 15.15 -7.83
N PRO A 65 12.20 15.72 -8.86
CA PRO A 65 12.69 17.10 -8.80
C PRO A 65 11.56 18.08 -8.50
N ASN A 66 11.76 18.95 -7.51
CA ASN A 66 10.79 20.00 -7.12
C ASN A 66 9.37 19.52 -6.80
N CYS A 67 9.22 18.26 -6.36
CA CYS A 67 7.91 17.70 -6.02
C CYS A 67 7.98 16.79 -4.80
N SER A 68 7.10 17.05 -3.82
CA SER A 68 6.91 16.23 -2.60
C SER A 68 5.44 15.84 -2.37
N ALA A 69 4.66 15.75 -3.45
CA ALA A 69 3.23 15.48 -3.37
C ALA A 69 2.88 14.06 -2.87
N CYS A 70 3.81 13.10 -3.00
CA CYS A 70 3.60 11.72 -2.53
C CYS A 70 3.96 11.63 -1.04
N ILE A 71 2.97 11.74 -0.17
CA ILE A 71 3.15 11.76 1.29
C ILE A 71 2.82 10.37 1.84
N PRO A 72 3.78 9.66 2.47
CA PRO A 72 3.48 8.40 3.14
C PRO A 72 2.44 8.59 4.23
N ILE A 73 1.45 7.70 4.29
CA ILE A 73 0.34 7.76 5.24
C ILE A 73 0.06 6.38 5.83
N ARG A 74 -0.22 6.35 7.15
CA ARG A 74 -0.66 5.15 7.88
C ARG A 74 -1.78 5.49 8.85
N ILE A 75 -2.59 4.49 9.18
CA ILE A 75 -3.67 4.60 10.16
C ILE A 75 -3.10 4.22 11.53
N ASP A 76 -3.39 4.99 12.57
CA ASP A 76 -3.21 4.56 13.97
C ASP A 76 -4.38 3.66 14.36
N VAL A 77 -4.14 2.36 14.38
CA VAL A 77 -5.16 1.32 14.66
C VAL A 77 -5.73 1.43 16.06
N ARG A 78 -4.92 1.88 17.03
CA ARG A 78 -5.33 1.96 18.45
C ARG A 78 -6.36 3.06 18.69
N ALA A 79 -6.18 4.17 17.99
CA ALA A 79 -7.04 5.34 18.12
C ALA A 79 -8.11 5.42 17.00
N PHE A 80 -8.06 4.51 16.02
CA PHE A 80 -9.00 4.53 14.90
C PHE A 80 -10.40 4.08 15.31
N GLU A 81 -11.38 4.94 14.99
CA GLU A 81 -12.79 4.63 15.04
C GLU A 81 -13.45 4.94 13.69
N PRO A 82 -14.22 4.00 13.13
CA PRO A 82 -14.87 4.23 11.85
C PRO A 82 -15.91 5.36 11.95
N ASP A 83 -15.88 6.27 11.00
CA ASP A 83 -16.87 7.34 10.87
C ASP A 83 -18.26 6.79 10.44
N LYS A 84 -19.27 7.69 10.35
CA LYS A 84 -20.64 7.32 9.94
C LYS A 84 -20.68 6.65 8.57
N THR A 85 -19.86 7.11 7.62
CA THR A 85 -19.79 6.56 6.26
C THR A 85 -19.13 5.18 6.27
N GLN A 86 -18.04 5.03 7.00
CA GLN A 86 -17.31 3.78 7.14
C GLN A 86 -18.15 2.70 7.83
N ARG A 87 -18.89 3.07 8.91
CA ARG A 87 -19.85 2.16 9.54
C ARG A 87 -20.96 1.72 8.59
N ARG A 88 -21.46 2.63 7.73
CA ARG A 88 -22.45 2.26 6.68
C ARG A 88 -21.85 1.29 5.66
N ILE A 89 -20.58 1.50 5.26
CA ILE A 89 -19.88 0.59 4.35
C ILE A 89 -19.69 -0.78 5.00
N ALA A 90 -19.27 -0.84 6.26
CA ALA A 90 -19.14 -2.09 6.99
C ALA A 90 -20.47 -2.87 6.98
N ARG A 91 -21.60 -2.22 7.35
CA ARG A 91 -22.93 -2.85 7.29
C ARG A 91 -23.34 -3.32 5.90
N ALA A 92 -23.04 -2.54 4.85
CA ALA A 92 -23.34 -2.91 3.48
C ALA A 92 -22.54 -4.14 3.01
N ASN A 93 -21.53 -4.54 3.78
CA ASN A 93 -20.66 -5.68 3.48
C ASN A 93 -20.68 -6.76 4.59
N GLU A 94 -21.67 -6.76 5.48
CA GLU A 94 -21.80 -7.79 6.54
C GLU A 94 -21.83 -9.23 6.01
N GLY A 95 -22.34 -9.44 4.79
CA GLY A 95 -22.31 -10.73 4.10
C GLY A 95 -21.04 -10.95 3.26
N THR A 96 -19.97 -10.18 3.48
CA THR A 96 -18.71 -10.38 2.78
C THR A 96 -17.63 -10.70 3.81
N GLU A 97 -17.11 -11.91 3.75
CA GLU A 97 -16.07 -12.40 4.64
C GLU A 97 -14.69 -12.23 4.01
N GLY A 98 -13.69 -11.87 4.82
CA GLY A 98 -12.29 -11.77 4.40
C GLY A 98 -11.47 -12.94 4.92
N PHE A 99 -10.82 -13.66 4.00
CA PHE A 99 -9.98 -14.82 4.31
C PHE A 99 -8.52 -14.52 3.98
N GLU A 100 -7.63 -14.72 4.95
CA GLU A 100 -6.19 -14.70 4.71
C GLU A 100 -5.78 -15.99 4.02
N VAL A 101 -5.21 -15.86 2.83
CA VAL A 101 -4.64 -16.98 2.09
C VAL A 101 -3.18 -16.69 1.76
N PRO A 102 -2.35 -17.73 1.56
CA PRO A 102 -0.98 -17.53 1.10
C PRO A 102 -0.92 -16.67 -0.16
N ALA A 103 0.17 -15.92 -0.34
CA ALA A 103 0.40 -15.12 -1.55
C ALA A 103 0.62 -16.04 -2.77
N ARG A 104 -0.47 -16.59 -3.28
CA ARG A 104 -0.53 -17.43 -4.48
C ARG A 104 -1.58 -16.92 -5.44
N ALA A 105 -1.20 -16.79 -6.70
CA ALA A 105 -2.08 -16.36 -7.76
C ALA A 105 -3.03 -17.49 -8.18
N THR A 106 -4.32 -17.18 -8.27
CA THR A 106 -5.32 -18.10 -8.79
C THR A 106 -5.98 -17.56 -10.06
N ALA A 107 -6.55 -18.44 -10.87
CA ALA A 107 -7.30 -18.05 -12.08
C ALA A 107 -8.51 -17.18 -11.73
N GLU A 108 -9.19 -17.45 -10.60
CA GLU A 108 -10.33 -16.68 -10.13
C GLU A 108 -9.92 -15.25 -9.75
N GLN A 109 -8.84 -15.10 -8.97
CA GLN A 109 -8.27 -13.80 -8.63
C GLN A 109 -7.89 -13.01 -9.89
N PHE A 110 -7.23 -13.66 -10.85
CA PHE A 110 -6.80 -13.01 -12.08
C PHE A 110 -8.00 -12.56 -12.94
N ALA A 111 -9.03 -13.38 -13.07
CA ALA A 111 -10.26 -13.00 -13.78
C ALA A 111 -10.93 -11.76 -13.14
N LEU A 112 -10.98 -11.69 -11.81
CA LEU A 112 -11.47 -10.51 -11.09
C LEU A 112 -10.57 -9.30 -11.31
N PHE A 113 -9.24 -9.47 -11.22
CA PHE A 113 -8.24 -8.45 -11.46
C PHE A 113 -8.39 -7.83 -12.87
N GLN A 114 -8.51 -8.67 -13.91
CA GLN A 114 -8.69 -8.18 -15.30
C GLN A 114 -9.97 -7.34 -15.43
N ARG A 115 -11.11 -7.81 -14.91
CA ARG A 115 -12.38 -7.03 -14.94
C ARG A 115 -12.22 -5.68 -14.22
N TYR A 116 -11.56 -5.69 -13.07
CA TYR A 116 -11.29 -4.46 -12.32
C TYR A 116 -10.41 -3.48 -13.10
N GLN A 117 -9.31 -3.97 -13.71
CA GLN A 117 -8.40 -3.16 -14.50
C GLN A 117 -9.11 -2.51 -15.68
N GLN A 118 -9.84 -3.31 -16.47
CA GLN A 118 -10.59 -2.80 -17.63
C GLN A 118 -11.60 -1.72 -17.23
N ALA A 119 -12.32 -1.92 -16.11
CA ALA A 119 -13.35 -0.98 -15.67
C ALA A 119 -12.80 0.31 -15.04
N ARG A 120 -11.60 0.27 -14.44
CA ARG A 120 -11.07 1.38 -13.64
C ARG A 120 -9.80 2.01 -14.19
N HIS A 121 -9.02 1.27 -14.97
CA HIS A 121 -7.66 1.61 -15.38
C HIS A 121 -7.35 1.10 -16.78
N GLY A 122 -8.33 1.10 -17.71
CA GLY A 122 -8.20 0.52 -19.03
C GLY A 122 -7.00 1.03 -19.85
N ASP A 123 -6.57 2.27 -19.59
CA ASP A 123 -5.41 2.90 -20.26
C ASP A 123 -4.08 2.66 -19.52
N GLY A 124 -4.07 1.90 -18.41
CA GLY A 124 -2.88 1.66 -17.61
C GLY A 124 -2.17 0.36 -17.98
N ASP A 125 -0.86 0.30 -17.75
CA ASP A 125 -0.01 -0.87 -18.05
C ASP A 125 -0.54 -2.18 -17.40
N MET A 126 -1.18 -2.06 -16.22
CA MET A 126 -1.74 -3.21 -15.53
C MET A 126 -2.97 -3.83 -16.24
N ALA A 127 -3.63 -3.10 -17.14
CA ALA A 127 -4.78 -3.62 -17.89
C ALA A 127 -4.38 -4.67 -18.95
N THR A 128 -3.11 -4.67 -19.35
CA THR A 128 -2.53 -5.59 -20.35
C THR A 128 -1.74 -6.74 -19.72
N MET A 129 -1.68 -6.81 -18.38
CA MET A 129 -0.98 -7.88 -17.67
C MET A 129 -1.53 -9.26 -18.03
N SER A 130 -0.62 -10.19 -18.32
CA SER A 130 -0.91 -11.60 -18.43
C SER A 130 -1.10 -12.26 -17.05
N PHE A 131 -1.54 -13.50 -17.02
CA PHE A 131 -1.57 -14.28 -15.78
C PHE A 131 -0.17 -14.43 -15.15
N TYR A 132 0.87 -14.53 -15.97
CA TYR A 132 2.25 -14.64 -15.48
C TYR A 132 2.72 -13.35 -14.80
N ASP A 133 2.37 -12.18 -15.34
CA ASP A 133 2.68 -10.88 -14.73
C ASP A 133 1.92 -10.71 -13.41
N TYR A 134 0.63 -11.08 -13.38
CA TYR A 134 -0.18 -11.09 -12.16
C TYR A 134 0.41 -12.03 -11.12
N ARG A 135 0.81 -13.24 -11.53
CA ARG A 135 1.46 -14.21 -10.64
C ARG A 135 2.75 -13.65 -10.07
N ALA A 136 3.60 -13.04 -10.89
CA ALA A 136 4.81 -12.38 -10.42
C ALA A 136 4.50 -11.27 -9.40
N MET A 137 3.46 -10.44 -9.66
CA MET A 137 3.03 -9.41 -8.72
C MET A 137 2.63 -9.96 -7.33
N VAL A 138 2.00 -11.15 -7.30
CA VAL A 138 1.51 -11.78 -6.08
C VAL A 138 2.60 -12.60 -5.38
N GLU A 139 3.35 -13.42 -6.14
CA GLU A 139 4.22 -14.48 -5.61
C GLU A 139 5.69 -14.06 -5.51
N ASP A 140 6.17 -13.09 -6.31
CA ASP A 140 7.56 -12.61 -6.24
C ASP A 140 7.74 -11.69 -5.04
N THR A 141 7.72 -12.29 -3.85
CA THR A 141 7.86 -11.58 -2.59
C THR A 141 8.91 -12.26 -1.71
N PRO A 142 9.95 -11.53 -1.27
CA PRO A 142 10.97 -12.06 -0.35
C PRO A 142 10.58 -11.91 1.12
N ILE A 143 9.36 -11.43 1.43
CA ILE A 143 8.89 -11.07 2.75
C ILE A 143 7.55 -11.73 3.07
N GLU A 144 7.10 -11.64 4.33
CA GLU A 144 5.80 -12.15 4.75
C GLU A 144 4.67 -11.36 4.07
N THR A 145 4.09 -11.96 3.04
CA THR A 145 3.00 -11.41 2.22
C THR A 145 1.81 -12.35 2.21
N MET A 146 0.61 -11.79 2.26
CA MET A 146 -0.64 -12.53 2.18
C MET A 146 -1.58 -11.91 1.15
N VAL A 147 -2.50 -12.70 0.64
CA VAL A 147 -3.69 -12.22 -0.05
C VAL A 147 -4.87 -12.32 0.90
N VAL A 148 -5.65 -11.26 1.02
CA VAL A 148 -6.96 -11.32 1.66
C VAL A 148 -8.00 -11.43 0.56
N GLU A 149 -8.70 -12.56 0.49
CA GLU A 149 -9.83 -12.77 -0.39
C GLU A 149 -11.11 -12.35 0.30
N PHE A 150 -11.92 -11.56 -0.37
CA PHE A 150 -13.25 -11.17 0.09
C PHE A 150 -14.30 -11.96 -0.70
N ARG A 151 -15.06 -12.81 0.00
CA ARG A 151 -16.10 -13.67 -0.60
C ARG A 151 -17.48 -13.25 -0.11
N ASP A 152 -18.46 -13.30 -1.01
CA ASP A 152 -19.86 -13.05 -0.66
C ASP A 152 -20.54 -14.31 -0.08
N THR A 153 -21.82 -14.20 0.25
CA THR A 153 -22.62 -15.32 0.81
C THR A 153 -22.77 -16.52 -0.11
N ASP A 154 -22.51 -16.35 -1.41
CA ASP A 154 -22.53 -17.43 -2.40
C ASP A 154 -21.11 -17.97 -2.69
N ASP A 155 -20.14 -17.66 -1.80
CA ASP A 155 -18.72 -18.02 -1.91
C ASP A 155 -18.01 -17.46 -3.16
N ARG A 156 -18.56 -16.43 -3.81
CA ARG A 156 -17.95 -15.79 -4.97
C ARG A 156 -16.90 -14.79 -4.52
N LEU A 157 -15.74 -14.79 -5.17
CA LEU A 157 -14.70 -13.81 -4.95
C LEU A 157 -15.15 -12.44 -5.47
N VAL A 158 -15.38 -11.48 -4.55
CA VAL A 158 -15.82 -10.11 -4.87
C VAL A 158 -14.73 -9.07 -4.67
N GLY A 159 -13.62 -9.42 -4.03
CA GLY A 159 -12.46 -8.55 -3.85
C GLY A 159 -11.24 -9.30 -3.40
N ALA A 160 -10.07 -8.71 -3.61
CA ALA A 160 -8.82 -9.20 -3.04
C ALA A 160 -7.89 -8.04 -2.68
N CYS A 161 -7.08 -8.24 -1.64
CA CYS A 161 -6.08 -7.29 -1.18
C CYS A 161 -4.76 -8.03 -0.95
N LEU A 162 -3.72 -7.64 -1.69
CA LEU A 162 -2.34 -8.03 -1.40
C LEU A 162 -1.84 -7.17 -0.24
N ALA A 163 -1.39 -7.79 0.82
CA ALA A 163 -0.92 -7.10 2.01
C ALA A 163 0.37 -7.72 2.54
N ASP A 164 1.28 -6.87 3.03
CA ASP A 164 2.51 -7.31 3.67
C ASP A 164 2.36 -7.19 5.19
N ARG A 165 2.95 -8.14 5.91
CA ARG A 165 3.11 -8.06 7.35
C ARG A 165 4.41 -7.33 7.67
N LEU A 166 4.31 -6.35 8.55
CA LEU A 166 5.43 -5.61 9.13
C LEU A 166 5.52 -5.89 10.61
N GLY A 167 6.66 -5.65 11.22
CA GLY A 167 6.85 -5.80 12.66
C GLY A 167 5.96 -4.88 13.51
N ASP A 168 5.45 -3.78 12.93
CA ASP A 168 4.56 -2.83 13.60
C ASP A 168 3.24 -2.58 12.86
N GLY A 169 2.90 -3.35 11.83
CA GLY A 169 1.67 -3.09 11.08
C GLY A 169 1.38 -4.03 9.94
N LEU A 170 0.30 -3.74 9.24
CA LEU A 170 -0.02 -4.31 7.94
C LEU A 170 0.16 -3.24 6.86
N SER A 171 0.68 -3.61 5.69
CA SER A 171 0.85 -2.70 4.56
C SER A 171 -0.08 -3.11 3.44
N ALA A 172 -1.05 -2.26 3.09
CA ALA A 172 -1.91 -2.45 1.92
C ALA A 172 -1.11 -2.20 0.65
N VAL A 173 -0.70 -3.25 -0.06
CA VAL A 173 0.12 -3.18 -1.26
C VAL A 173 -0.74 -2.87 -2.47
N TYR A 174 -1.74 -3.70 -2.72
CA TYR A 174 -2.65 -3.55 -3.85
C TYR A 174 -4.02 -4.18 -3.53
N SER A 175 -5.09 -3.58 -4.05
CA SER A 175 -6.44 -4.14 -3.92
C SER A 175 -7.23 -3.96 -5.20
N PHE A 176 -8.06 -4.95 -5.50
CA PHE A 176 -8.99 -4.93 -6.62
C PHE A 176 -10.30 -5.62 -6.21
N PHE A 177 -11.38 -5.28 -6.88
CA PHE A 177 -12.71 -5.74 -6.50
C PHE A 177 -13.68 -5.72 -7.68
N ALA A 178 -14.80 -6.41 -7.53
CA ALA A 178 -15.87 -6.52 -8.52
C ALA A 178 -16.39 -5.11 -8.88
N PRO A 179 -16.18 -4.64 -10.13
CA PRO A 179 -16.57 -3.28 -10.53
C PRO A 179 -18.09 -3.10 -10.51
N GLU A 180 -18.86 -4.15 -10.73
CA GLU A 180 -20.32 -4.18 -10.65
C GLU A 180 -20.85 -3.89 -9.24
N LEU A 181 -20.02 -4.13 -8.20
CA LEU A 181 -20.35 -3.87 -6.80
C LEU A 181 -19.83 -2.51 -6.30
N ALA A 182 -19.60 -1.55 -7.20
CA ALA A 182 -19.01 -0.24 -6.87
C ALA A 182 -19.72 0.50 -5.72
N LYS A 183 -21.06 0.35 -5.61
CA LYS A 183 -21.89 0.95 -4.55
C LYS A 183 -21.54 0.41 -3.16
N ARG A 184 -20.97 -0.78 -3.04
CA ARG A 184 -20.56 -1.42 -1.78
C ARG A 184 -19.25 -0.86 -1.24
N SER A 185 -18.48 -0.09 -2.03
CA SER A 185 -17.20 0.52 -1.62
C SER A 185 -16.18 -0.50 -1.06
N LEU A 186 -16.04 -1.63 -1.77
CA LEU A 186 -15.19 -2.76 -1.33
C LEU A 186 -13.73 -2.38 -1.04
N GLY A 187 -13.17 -1.39 -1.76
CA GLY A 187 -11.83 -0.89 -1.44
C GLY A 187 -11.73 -0.24 -0.05
N THR A 188 -12.77 0.48 0.39
CA THR A 188 -12.84 1.00 1.76
C THR A 188 -13.07 -0.13 2.77
N HIS A 189 -13.93 -1.09 2.43
CA HIS A 189 -14.17 -2.27 3.26
C HIS A 189 -12.87 -3.08 3.50
N ALA A 190 -12.06 -3.29 2.47
CA ALA A 190 -10.77 -3.97 2.60
C ALA A 190 -9.82 -3.26 3.59
N ILE A 191 -9.80 -1.93 3.58
CA ILE A 191 -8.98 -1.18 4.56
C ILE A 191 -9.54 -1.31 5.98
N LEU A 192 -10.87 -1.24 6.16
CA LEU A 192 -11.50 -1.46 7.48
C LEU A 192 -11.18 -2.86 8.00
N TRP A 193 -11.27 -3.87 7.14
CA TRP A 193 -10.88 -5.24 7.48
C TRP A 193 -9.41 -5.34 7.92
N LEU A 194 -8.48 -4.69 7.19
CA LEU A 194 -7.07 -4.65 7.59
C LEU A 194 -6.85 -3.96 8.94
N VAL A 195 -7.62 -2.92 9.26
CA VAL A 195 -7.57 -2.25 10.57
C VAL A 195 -8.03 -3.21 11.67
N ASP A 196 -9.15 -3.90 11.48
CA ASP A 196 -9.66 -4.86 12.45
C ASP A 196 -8.69 -6.04 12.62
N ARG A 197 -8.10 -6.50 11.50
CA ARG A 197 -7.09 -7.56 11.55
C ARG A 197 -5.82 -7.13 12.28
N ALA A 198 -5.31 -5.93 12.00
CA ALA A 198 -4.16 -5.37 12.72
C ALA A 198 -4.44 -5.24 14.22
N ARG A 199 -5.66 -4.82 14.59
CA ARG A 199 -6.10 -4.75 15.99
C ARG A 199 -6.07 -6.12 16.67
N LEU A 200 -6.61 -7.15 16.01
CA LEU A 200 -6.58 -8.54 16.52
C LEU A 200 -5.15 -9.07 16.69
N LEU A 201 -4.23 -8.66 15.82
CA LEU A 201 -2.82 -9.04 15.88
C LEU A 201 -2.00 -8.17 16.85
N GLY A 202 -2.60 -7.17 17.51
CA GLY A 202 -1.91 -6.23 18.40
C GLY A 202 -0.98 -5.26 17.66
N LEU A 203 -1.13 -5.12 16.34
CA LEU A 203 -0.29 -4.26 15.50
C LEU A 203 -0.84 -2.82 15.52
N PRO A 204 0.02 -1.81 15.78
CA PRO A 204 -0.44 -0.43 15.92
C PRO A 204 -0.79 0.27 14.60
N TYR A 205 -0.35 -0.21 13.44
CA TYR A 205 -0.49 0.55 12.21
C TYR A 205 -1.05 -0.25 11.02
N VAL A 206 -1.77 0.48 10.12
CA VAL A 206 -2.03 0.03 8.75
C VAL A 206 -1.46 1.07 7.77
N TYR A 207 -0.45 0.68 7.01
CA TYR A 207 0.21 1.51 6.01
C TYR A 207 -0.59 1.53 4.71
N LEU A 208 -0.97 2.72 4.24
CA LEU A 208 -1.76 2.91 3.02
C LEU A 208 -0.92 3.37 1.81
N GLY A 209 0.42 3.45 1.99
CA GLY A 209 1.34 3.96 1.00
C GLY A 209 1.28 5.47 0.86
N TYR A 210 1.20 6.03 -0.35
CA TYR A 210 1.21 7.48 -0.54
C TYR A 210 -0.20 8.07 -0.59
N TRP A 211 -0.40 9.14 0.14
CA TRP A 211 -1.44 10.10 -0.10
C TRP A 211 -0.90 11.17 -1.05
N VAL A 212 -1.68 11.52 -2.07
CA VAL A 212 -1.36 12.56 -3.06
C VAL A 212 -2.58 13.49 -3.12
N PRO A 213 -2.53 14.68 -2.53
CA PRO A 213 -3.68 15.58 -2.44
C PRO A 213 -4.32 15.90 -3.80
N GLU A 214 -3.50 16.13 -4.81
CA GLU A 214 -3.92 16.47 -6.17
C GLU A 214 -4.52 15.28 -6.95
N SER A 215 -4.39 14.05 -6.43
CA SER A 215 -4.87 12.84 -7.09
C SER A 215 -6.20 12.37 -6.50
N ARG A 216 -7.28 12.45 -7.29
CA ARG A 216 -8.60 11.92 -6.89
C ARG A 216 -8.56 10.44 -6.49
N LYS A 217 -7.65 9.65 -7.13
CA LYS A 217 -7.46 8.22 -6.85
C LYS A 217 -6.83 7.96 -5.49
N MET A 218 -6.14 8.95 -4.91
CA MET A 218 -5.41 8.85 -3.64
C MET A 218 -6.03 9.66 -2.50
N ALA A 219 -6.91 10.60 -2.80
CA ALA A 219 -7.50 11.54 -1.83
C ALA A 219 -8.33 10.86 -0.72
N TYR A 220 -8.87 9.66 -0.97
CA TYR A 220 -9.71 8.94 0.01
C TYR A 220 -8.95 8.51 1.28
N LYS A 221 -7.62 8.40 1.22
CA LYS A 221 -6.79 7.86 2.32
C LYS A 221 -6.85 8.71 3.59
N VAL A 222 -7.03 10.00 3.46
CA VAL A 222 -7.15 10.93 4.61
C VAL A 222 -8.47 10.82 5.38
N ARG A 223 -9.41 9.99 4.90
CA ARG A 223 -10.68 9.73 5.59
C ARG A 223 -10.56 8.71 6.73
N PHE A 224 -9.46 7.96 6.77
CA PHE A 224 -9.20 6.99 7.84
C PHE A 224 -8.46 7.69 8.99
N ARG A 225 -9.23 8.33 9.88
CA ARG A 225 -8.67 9.13 10.99
C ARG A 225 -8.84 8.43 12.34
N PRO A 226 -7.86 8.60 13.26
CA PRO A 226 -6.62 9.36 13.06
C PRO A 226 -5.63 8.61 12.16
N SER A 227 -5.00 9.38 11.25
CA SER A 227 -3.90 8.91 10.41
C SER A 227 -2.65 9.67 10.77
N GLU A 228 -1.50 9.07 10.52
CA GLU A 228 -0.21 9.73 10.57
C GLU A 228 0.38 9.87 9.17
N ILE A 229 1.12 10.95 8.96
CA ILE A 229 1.89 11.21 7.75
C ILE A 229 3.37 11.31 8.07
N LEU A 230 4.22 10.85 7.15
CA LEU A 230 5.65 11.02 7.25
C LEU A 230 6.03 12.41 6.69
N ALA A 231 6.44 13.31 7.56
CA ALA A 231 6.77 14.68 7.22
C ALA A 231 8.04 15.12 7.95
N GLY A 232 9.03 15.64 7.20
CA GLY A 232 10.30 16.05 7.78
C GLY A 232 11.08 14.91 8.44
N GLY A 233 10.94 13.67 7.92
CA GLY A 233 11.64 12.48 8.43
C GLY A 233 11.00 11.84 9.67
N SER A 234 9.85 12.34 10.16
CA SER A 234 9.14 11.78 11.30
C SER A 234 7.65 11.57 11.01
N TRP A 235 7.07 10.52 11.62
CA TRP A 235 5.63 10.29 11.60
C TRP A 235 4.95 11.24 12.58
N ARG A 236 3.89 11.92 12.12
CA ARG A 236 3.05 12.79 12.94
C ARG A 236 1.60 12.69 12.53
N VAL A 237 0.71 13.04 13.44
CA VAL A 237 -0.73 13.05 13.16
C VAL A 237 -1.06 14.00 12.00
N LEU A 238 -1.89 13.54 11.09
CA LEU A 238 -2.47 14.33 10.01
C LEU A 238 -3.49 15.32 10.58
N THR A 239 -3.29 16.60 10.33
CA THR A 239 -4.18 17.68 10.76
C THR A 239 -4.97 18.26 9.58
N ASP A 240 -5.98 19.08 9.85
CA ASP A 240 -6.75 19.75 8.79
C ASP A 240 -5.91 20.79 8.03
N ALA A 241 -4.89 21.35 8.67
CA ALA A 241 -3.93 22.24 8.01
C ALA A 241 -3.16 21.55 6.89
N ASP A 242 -2.90 20.23 7.01
CA ASP A 242 -2.21 19.45 5.98
C ASP A 242 -3.06 19.25 4.72
N LEU A 243 -4.38 19.37 4.81
CA LEU A 243 -5.29 19.21 3.68
C LEU A 243 -5.32 20.43 2.76
N GLY A 244 -4.91 21.61 3.29
CA GLY A 244 -4.91 22.89 2.57
C GLY A 244 -3.57 23.29 1.96
N THR A 245 -2.47 22.61 2.32
CA THR A 245 -1.10 23.02 1.94
C THR A 245 -0.46 22.03 0.99
N CYS A 246 -0.47 22.33 -0.30
CA CYS A 246 0.39 21.70 -1.29
C CYS A 246 1.57 22.64 -1.60
N GLU A 247 2.40 22.96 -0.60
CA GLU A 247 3.66 23.66 -0.85
C GLU A 247 4.78 22.66 -1.23
N PRO A 248 5.66 23.00 -2.17
CA PRO A 248 6.80 22.15 -2.52
C PRO A 248 7.73 22.04 -1.29
N ARG A 249 7.85 20.83 -0.78
CA ARG A 249 8.79 20.55 0.32
C ARG A 249 10.18 20.36 -0.27
N THR A 250 11.10 21.24 0.08
CA THR A 250 12.54 21.01 -0.03
C THR A 250 12.96 20.06 1.10
N GLY A 251 12.82 18.76 0.89
CA GLY A 251 13.17 17.74 1.87
C GLY A 251 14.14 16.75 1.26
N THR A 252 15.35 16.70 1.78
CA THR A 252 16.31 15.63 1.54
C THR A 252 15.73 14.34 2.11
N LEU A 253 15.61 13.28 1.29
CA LEU A 253 15.33 11.95 1.77
C LEU A 253 16.50 11.56 2.70
N LEU A 254 16.22 11.45 3.99
CA LEU A 254 17.17 10.87 4.92
C LEU A 254 17.15 9.36 4.68
N VAL A 255 18.09 8.89 3.87
CA VAL A 255 18.42 7.46 3.88
C VAL A 255 18.99 7.19 5.28
N PRO A 256 18.45 6.23 6.05
CA PRO A 256 18.97 5.95 7.38
C PRO A 256 20.47 5.66 7.28
N GLU A 257 21.31 6.42 7.99
CA GLU A 257 22.77 6.30 7.96
C GLU A 257 23.29 4.93 8.45
N THR A 258 22.41 4.12 8.96
CA THR A 258 22.72 2.76 9.44
C THR A 258 21.70 1.76 8.92
N VAL A 259 21.93 1.28 7.72
CA VAL A 259 21.29 0.08 7.17
C VAL A 259 22.25 -1.11 7.23
#